data_327d0018d96ef5640dcc38701df6d638
#
_entry.id   327d0018d96ef5640dcc38701df6d638
#
_cell.length_a   1.000
_cell.length_b   1.000
_cell.length_c   1.000
_cell.angle_alpha   90.00
_cell.angle_beta   90.00
_cell.angle_gamma   90.00
#
_symmetry.space_group_name_H-M   'P 1'
#
loop_
_entity.id
_entity.type
_entity.pdbx_description
1 polymer ?
#
loop_
_entity_poly.entity_id
_entity_poly.type
_entity_poly.pdbx_seq_one_letter_code
_entity_poly.pdbx_strand_id
1 'polypeptide(L)'
;YYAKETIEKLAQEYDIKIVSMGYKPNLRLKKEWIKKNLPGIDFIGVNLKKHKDKSHIDMSNGVLIDDNVNMLITSNAQGKICFGETYKWNEEWTGMRAINWVDVGKRLLYWR
;
A
#
# COMPACT_ATOMS: atom_id res chain seq x y z
N TYR A 1 -5.43 9.13 -9.23
CA TYR A 1 -5.47 8.94 -10.68
C TYR A 1 -5.56 7.45 -11.02
N TYR A 2 -6.72 7.03 -11.46
CA TYR A 2 -7.08 5.61 -11.69
C TYR A 2 -6.91 4.70 -10.46
N ALA A 3 -6.65 5.25 -9.29
CA ALA A 3 -6.46 4.47 -8.08
C ALA A 3 -7.71 3.66 -7.73
N LYS A 4 -8.86 4.32 -7.72
CA LYS A 4 -10.13 3.68 -7.35
C LYS A 4 -10.46 2.53 -8.30
N GLU A 5 -10.37 2.77 -9.60
CA GLU A 5 -10.68 1.78 -10.63
C GLU A 5 -9.73 0.58 -10.54
N THR A 6 -8.45 0.83 -10.35
CA THR A 6 -7.45 -0.23 -10.24
C THR A 6 -7.67 -1.06 -8.97
N ILE A 7 -7.92 -0.41 -7.84
CA ILE A 7 -8.16 -1.10 -6.57
C ILE A 7 -9.43 -1.96 -6.67
N GLU A 8 -10.49 -1.44 -7.29
CA GLU A 8 -11.72 -2.19 -7.47
C GLU A 8 -11.51 -3.45 -8.33
N LYS A 9 -10.71 -3.35 -9.39
CA LYS A 9 -10.36 -4.51 -10.22
C LYS A 9 -9.50 -5.52 -9.45
N LEU A 10 -8.52 -5.05 -8.72
CA LEU A 10 -7.65 -5.90 -7.90
C LEU A 10 -8.45 -6.62 -6.81
N ALA A 11 -9.44 -5.96 -6.23
CA ALA A 11 -10.27 -6.53 -5.18
C ALA A 11 -11.11 -7.73 -5.63
N GLN A 12 -11.28 -7.90 -6.94
CA GLN A 12 -11.96 -9.08 -7.49
C GLN A 12 -11.10 -10.34 -7.42
N GLU A 13 -9.79 -10.18 -7.32
CA GLU A 13 -8.83 -11.31 -7.32
C GLU A 13 -7.97 -11.39 -6.08
N TYR A 14 -7.87 -10.31 -5.31
CA TYR A 14 -7.03 -10.21 -4.13
C TYR A 14 -7.82 -9.67 -2.94
N ASP A 15 -7.41 -10.06 -1.75
CA ASP A 15 -7.90 -9.45 -0.51
C ASP A 15 -7.09 -8.16 -0.29
N ILE A 16 -7.75 -7.03 -0.52
CA ILE A 16 -7.10 -5.72 -0.48
C ILE A 16 -7.25 -5.10 0.92
N LYS A 17 -6.13 -4.62 1.45
CA LYS A 17 -6.11 -3.85 2.69
C LYS A 17 -5.34 -2.57 2.47
N ILE A 18 -5.83 -1.48 3.05
CA ILE A 18 -5.13 -0.20 3.01
C ILE A 18 -4.50 0.02 4.38
N VAL A 19 -3.19 0.16 4.40
CA VAL A 19 -2.41 0.35 5.63
C VAL A 19 -1.83 1.76 5.60
N SER A 20 -2.23 2.60 6.54
CA SER A 20 -1.80 4.00 6.57
C SER A 20 -1.22 4.36 7.92
N MET A 21 -0.10 5.06 7.91
CA MET A 21 0.51 5.60 9.13
C MET A 21 0.04 7.02 9.38
N GLY A 22 -0.12 7.37 10.65
CA GLY A 22 -0.52 8.72 11.04
C GLY A 22 -0.84 8.80 12.51
N TYR A 23 -1.20 10.01 12.94
CA TYR A 23 -1.71 10.23 14.29
C TYR A 23 -3.22 10.01 14.32
N LYS A 24 -3.74 9.73 15.51
CA LYS A 24 -5.13 9.30 15.70
C LYS A 24 -6.19 10.09 14.94
N PRO A 25 -6.20 11.45 15.00
CA PRO A 25 -7.22 12.22 14.27
C PRO A 25 -7.15 12.02 12.75
N ASN A 26 -5.94 12.00 12.20
CA ASN A 26 -5.73 11.81 10.77
C ASN A 26 -6.13 10.40 10.31
N LEU A 27 -5.83 9.40 11.12
CA LEU A 27 -6.22 8.02 10.82
C LEU A 27 -7.74 7.86 10.80
N ARG A 28 -8.44 8.54 11.69
CA ARG A 28 -9.90 8.53 11.71
C ARG A 28 -10.49 9.10 10.41
N LEU A 29 -9.96 10.24 9.97
CA LEU A 29 -10.40 10.87 8.72
C LEU A 29 -10.12 9.99 7.51
N LYS A 30 -8.94 9.37 7.46
CA LYS A 30 -8.57 8.44 6.38
C LYS A 30 -9.51 7.24 6.36
N LYS A 31 -9.81 6.68 7.51
CA LYS A 31 -10.72 5.52 7.62
C LYS A 31 -12.12 5.87 7.10
N GLU A 32 -12.63 7.03 7.46
CA GLU A 32 -13.94 7.49 6.99
C GLU A 32 -13.95 7.68 5.47
N TRP A 33 -12.88 8.27 4.94
CA TRP A 33 -12.74 8.46 3.50
C TRP A 33 -12.73 7.14 2.74
N ILE A 34 -11.98 6.15 3.24
CA ILE A 34 -11.90 4.82 2.64
C ILE A 34 -13.27 4.13 2.67
N LYS A 35 -13.95 4.20 3.80
CA LYS A 35 -15.28 3.60 3.96
C LYS A 35 -16.28 4.17 2.96
N LYS A 36 -16.19 5.47 2.69
CA LYS A 36 -17.08 6.16 1.77
C LYS A 36 -16.74 5.89 0.31
N ASN A 37 -15.46 5.90 -0.05
CA ASN A 37 -15.00 5.87 -1.44
C ASN A 37 -14.59 4.48 -1.92
N LEU A 38 -14.18 3.60 -1.01
CA LEU A 38 -13.74 2.24 -1.31
C LEU A 38 -14.43 1.27 -0.36
N PRO A 39 -15.78 1.17 -0.41
CA PRO A 39 -16.50 0.29 0.50
C PRO A 39 -16.08 -1.17 0.31
N GLY A 40 -15.94 -1.88 1.42
CA GLY A 40 -15.51 -3.28 1.40
C GLY A 40 -14.01 -3.49 1.47
N ILE A 41 -13.22 -2.42 1.40
CA ILE A 41 -11.76 -2.50 1.56
C ILE A 41 -11.42 -2.26 3.03
N ASP A 42 -10.66 -3.18 3.64
CA ASP A 42 -10.23 -3.05 5.02
C ASP A 42 -9.20 -1.94 5.19
N PHE A 43 -9.33 -1.18 6.26
CA PHE A 43 -8.38 -0.13 6.60
C PHE A 43 -7.66 -0.48 7.90
N ILE A 44 -6.33 -0.46 7.87
CA ILE A 44 -5.48 -0.65 9.05
C ILE A 44 -4.72 0.64 9.31
N GLY A 45 -5.03 1.30 10.43
CA GLY A 45 -4.31 2.48 10.85
C GLY A 45 -3.12 2.13 11.73
N VAL A 46 -1.96 2.68 11.41
CA VAL A 46 -0.74 2.50 12.20
C VAL A 46 -0.44 3.81 12.93
N ASN A 47 -0.53 3.77 14.25
CA ASN A 47 -0.31 4.94 15.08
C ASN A 47 1.19 5.25 15.20
N LEU A 48 1.61 6.42 14.71
CA LEU A 48 3.00 6.86 14.74
C LEU A 48 3.57 7.02 16.15
N LYS A 49 2.72 7.14 17.16
CA LYS A 49 3.18 7.15 18.56
C LYS A 49 3.65 5.79 19.05
N LYS A 50 3.21 4.71 18.40
CA LYS A 50 3.49 3.33 18.82
C LYS A 50 4.43 2.59 17.88
N HIS A 51 4.41 2.93 16.59
CA HIS A 51 5.14 2.20 15.56
C HIS A 51 5.86 3.14 14.61
N LYS A 52 7.09 2.79 14.22
CA LYS A 52 7.90 3.53 13.27
C LYS A 52 7.64 3.10 11.82
N ASP A 53 7.14 1.88 11.66
CA ASP A 53 6.91 1.27 10.36
C ASP A 53 5.73 0.29 10.45
N LYS A 54 5.57 -0.53 9.43
CA LYS A 54 4.46 -1.49 9.32
C LYS A 54 4.89 -2.92 9.62
N SER A 55 6.08 -3.11 10.25
CA SER A 55 6.65 -4.45 10.47
C SER A 55 5.82 -5.35 11.39
N HIS A 56 4.99 -4.77 12.24
CA HIS A 56 4.12 -5.53 13.15
C HIS A 56 2.90 -6.15 12.45
N ILE A 57 2.67 -5.79 11.18
CA ILE A 57 1.57 -6.32 10.39
C ILE A 57 2.08 -7.50 9.57
N ASP A 58 1.42 -8.64 9.70
CA ASP A 58 1.79 -9.82 8.92
C ASP A 58 1.34 -9.68 7.47
N MET A 59 2.31 -9.57 6.57
CA MET A 59 2.10 -9.46 5.13
C MET A 59 2.74 -10.64 4.38
N SER A 60 3.02 -11.73 5.08
CA SER A 60 3.83 -12.85 4.54
C SER A 60 3.22 -13.52 3.30
N ASN A 61 1.91 -13.43 3.13
CA ASN A 61 1.22 -14.01 1.96
C ASN A 61 0.80 -12.95 0.94
N GLY A 62 1.33 -11.73 1.06
CA GLY A 62 0.86 -10.60 0.27
C GLY A 62 1.95 -9.80 -0.39
N VAL A 63 1.50 -8.78 -1.11
CA VAL A 63 2.36 -7.81 -1.78
C VAL A 63 2.14 -6.46 -1.11
N LEU A 64 3.21 -5.81 -0.67
CA LEU A 64 3.16 -4.45 -0.16
C LEU A 64 3.49 -3.47 -1.29
N ILE A 65 2.62 -2.49 -1.47
CA ILE A 65 2.82 -1.38 -2.39
C ILE A 65 2.98 -0.12 -1.55
N ASP A 66 4.14 0.50 -1.60
CA ASP A 66 4.46 1.67 -0.78
C ASP A 66 5.48 2.53 -1.51
N ASP A 67 5.47 3.83 -1.27
CA ASP A 67 6.43 4.76 -1.87
C ASP A 67 7.70 4.96 -1.02
N ASN A 68 7.75 4.40 0.16
CA ASN A 68 8.84 4.57 1.12
C ASN A 68 9.65 3.28 1.24
N VAL A 69 10.96 3.38 0.95
CA VAL A 69 11.85 2.21 0.96
C VAL A 69 11.94 1.56 2.35
N ASN A 70 11.91 2.35 3.42
CA ASN A 70 11.97 1.80 4.78
C ASN A 70 10.75 0.94 5.10
N MET A 71 9.57 1.35 4.66
CA MET A 71 8.35 0.56 4.85
C MET A 71 8.44 -0.76 4.08
N LEU A 72 8.99 -0.73 2.87
CA LEU A 72 9.18 -1.93 2.06
C LEU A 72 10.19 -2.89 2.69
N ILE A 73 11.35 -2.37 3.08
CA ILE A 73 12.44 -3.19 3.64
C ILE A 73 12.03 -3.85 4.97
N THR A 74 11.37 -3.10 5.84
CA THR A 74 11.02 -3.60 7.18
C THR A 74 9.80 -4.51 7.21
N SER A 75 9.00 -4.54 6.15
CA SER A 75 7.83 -5.43 6.07
C SER A 75 8.25 -6.86 5.80
N ASN A 76 7.40 -7.81 6.17
CA ASN A 76 7.59 -9.22 5.84
C ASN A 76 6.84 -9.65 4.59
N ALA A 77 6.40 -8.71 3.75
CA ALA A 77 5.66 -9.02 2.54
C ALA A 77 6.46 -9.91 1.61
N GLN A 78 5.78 -10.86 0.99
CA GLN A 78 6.37 -11.78 0.02
C GLN A 78 6.80 -11.04 -1.25
N GLY A 79 5.97 -10.11 -1.74
CA GLY A 79 6.29 -9.24 -2.85
C GLY A 79 6.30 -7.78 -2.41
N LYS A 80 7.13 -6.97 -3.03
CA LYS A 80 7.26 -5.56 -2.67
C LYS A 80 7.38 -4.72 -3.93
N ILE A 81 6.52 -3.70 -4.03
CA ILE A 81 6.50 -2.78 -5.16
C ILE A 81 6.67 -1.35 -4.64
N CYS A 82 7.69 -0.67 -5.11
CA CYS A 82 7.89 0.74 -4.82
C CYS A 82 7.02 1.57 -5.75
N PHE A 83 6.10 2.35 -5.18
CA PHE A 83 5.10 3.11 -5.92
C PHE A 83 5.54 4.55 -6.18
N GLY A 84 5.25 5.03 -7.38
CA GLY A 84 5.41 6.44 -7.73
C GLY A 84 6.76 6.75 -8.35
N GLU A 85 7.05 8.03 -8.45
CA GLU A 85 8.31 8.51 -9.01
C GLU A 85 9.47 8.26 -8.05
N THR A 86 10.69 8.43 -8.57
CA THR A 86 11.89 8.28 -7.74
C THR A 86 12.12 9.54 -6.92
N TYR A 87 12.12 9.39 -5.60
CA TYR A 87 12.36 10.45 -4.61
C TYR A 87 13.52 10.04 -3.71
N LYS A 88 14.02 10.97 -2.89
CA LYS A 88 15.09 10.67 -1.94
C LYS A 88 14.77 9.54 -0.99
N TRP A 89 13.49 9.41 -0.61
CA TRP A 89 13.07 8.36 0.34
C TRP A 89 12.87 6.99 -0.31
N ASN A 90 13.08 6.88 -1.62
CA ASN A 90 12.94 5.60 -2.29
C ASN A 90 13.98 5.36 -3.41
N GLU A 91 14.91 6.30 -3.65
CA GLU A 91 15.87 6.18 -4.75
C GLU A 91 16.78 4.95 -4.64
N GLU A 92 17.02 4.45 -3.44
CA GLU A 92 17.86 3.28 -3.21
C GLU A 92 17.17 1.96 -3.50
N TRP A 93 15.87 1.97 -3.72
CA TRP A 93 15.13 0.74 -4.00
C TRP A 93 15.49 0.18 -5.37
N THR A 94 15.99 -1.07 -5.37
CA THR A 94 16.42 -1.77 -6.60
C THR A 94 15.44 -2.86 -7.04
N GLY A 95 14.39 -3.11 -6.27
CA GLY A 95 13.37 -4.09 -6.59
C GLY A 95 12.33 -3.57 -7.59
N MET A 96 11.20 -4.23 -7.63
CA MET A 96 10.12 -3.88 -8.55
C MET A 96 9.56 -2.50 -8.25
N ARG A 97 9.28 -1.74 -9.30
CA ARG A 97 8.66 -0.40 -9.22
C ARG A 97 7.40 -0.32 -10.07
N ALA A 98 6.48 0.52 -9.64
CA ALA A 98 5.29 0.88 -10.42
C ALA A 98 5.10 2.39 -10.32
N ILE A 99 5.08 3.07 -11.46
CA ILE A 99 5.05 4.54 -11.50
C ILE A 99 3.68 5.08 -11.09
N ASN A 100 2.61 4.38 -11.43
CA ASN A 100 1.24 4.80 -11.16
C ASN A 100 0.33 3.58 -10.99
N TRP A 101 -0.96 3.83 -10.74
CA TRP A 101 -1.92 2.75 -10.52
C TRP A 101 -2.18 1.90 -11.74
N VAL A 102 -2.07 2.46 -12.94
CA VAL A 102 -2.17 1.67 -14.19
C VAL A 102 -1.04 0.64 -14.25
N ASP A 103 0.17 1.05 -13.90
CA ASP A 103 1.35 0.18 -13.88
C ASP A 103 1.21 -0.92 -12.80
N VAL A 104 0.67 -0.57 -11.63
CA VAL A 104 0.35 -1.56 -10.58
C VAL A 104 -0.62 -2.61 -11.12
N GLY A 105 -1.66 -2.18 -11.79
CA GLY A 105 -2.65 -3.10 -12.39
C GLY A 105 -2.02 -4.04 -13.38
N LYS A 106 -1.14 -3.54 -14.24
CA LYS A 106 -0.42 -4.38 -15.22
C LYS A 106 0.41 -5.45 -14.53
N ARG A 107 1.16 -5.08 -13.49
CA ARG A 107 2.05 -6.01 -12.80
C ARG A 107 1.31 -7.08 -12.03
N LEU A 108 0.17 -6.76 -11.44
CA LEU A 108 -0.57 -7.70 -10.59
C LEU A 108 -1.67 -8.47 -11.33
N LEU A 109 -2.22 -7.92 -12.40
CA LEU A 109 -3.31 -8.57 -13.14
C LEU A 109 -2.85 -9.28 -14.42
N TYR A 110 -1.85 -8.74 -15.09
CA TYR A 110 -1.45 -9.24 -16.41
C TYR A 110 -0.11 -9.97 -16.43
N TRP A 111 0.70 -9.82 -15.41
CA TRP A 111 2.05 -10.39 -15.37
C TRP A 111 2.26 -11.37 -14.22
N ARG A 112 1.21 -12.08 -13.89
CA ARG A 112 1.26 -13.12 -12.84
C ARG A 112 1.89 -14.39 -13.32
#